data_b51a90ddd1903681b362410ca37300e0
#
_entry.id   b51a90ddd1903681b362410ca37300e0
#
_cell.length_a   1.000
_cell.length_b   1.000
_cell.length_c   1.000
_cell.angle_alpha   90.00
_cell.angle_beta   90.00
_cell.angle_gamma   90.00
#
_symmetry.space_group_name_H-M   'P 1'
#
loop_
_entity.id
_entity.type
_entity.pdbx_description
1 polymer ?
#
loop_
_entity_poly.entity_id
_entity_poly.type
_entity_poly.pdbx_seq_one_letter_code
_entity_poly.pdbx_strand_id
1 'polypeptide(L)'
;MCVDSLHRTFTNPKYRVLFVTPYENQVRLIFMRLKELIEGSELLKEEVVKMTSNPYQIVWKNGSAIMGFTTGASSGSGGASIRGQKADYIYMDEVDYMTEADFDTVTTIAAERSDIGIFLSSTPTGRRSKFYEACTNKKMGYTEHFHPSTHNPNWDERMEAEFRAQLTPSGYVHEILAEFGAQDTGVFNKDKVDLATTHHNYEYEELR
;
A
#
# COMPACT_ATOMS: atom_id res chain seq x y z
N MET A 1 -7.26 1.78 8.70
CA MET A 1 -6.71 0.42 8.89
C MET A 1 -6.68 0.00 10.36
N CYS A 2 -5.94 0.68 11.28
CA CYS A 2 -5.78 0.22 12.68
C CYS A 2 -7.11 0.01 13.42
N VAL A 3 -8.02 1.00 13.43
CA VAL A 3 -9.31 0.88 14.11
C VAL A 3 -10.16 -0.25 13.53
N ASP A 4 -10.20 -0.37 12.20
CA ASP A 4 -10.96 -1.42 11.53
C ASP A 4 -10.39 -2.82 11.83
N SER A 5 -9.05 -2.98 11.87
CA SER A 5 -8.42 -4.26 12.24
C SER A 5 -8.72 -4.67 13.69
N LEU A 6 -8.70 -3.72 14.62
CA LEU A 6 -9.10 -3.96 16.01
C LEU A 6 -10.58 -4.38 16.09
N HIS A 7 -11.46 -3.66 15.40
CA HIS A 7 -12.89 -4.00 15.36
C HIS A 7 -13.10 -5.41 14.81
N ARG A 8 -12.50 -5.74 13.66
CA ARG A 8 -12.65 -7.07 13.03
C ARG A 8 -12.18 -8.20 13.95
N THR A 9 -11.00 -8.05 14.55
CA THR A 9 -10.44 -9.11 15.39
C THR A 9 -11.09 -9.20 16.77
N PHE A 10 -11.61 -8.08 17.29
CA PHE A 10 -12.33 -8.07 18.56
C PHE A 10 -13.73 -8.70 18.44
N THR A 11 -14.45 -8.39 17.35
CA THR A 11 -15.84 -8.82 17.17
C THR A 11 -15.99 -10.23 16.56
N ASN A 12 -14.98 -10.72 15.85
CA ASN A 12 -15.05 -12.02 15.18
C ASN A 12 -14.04 -13.00 15.78
N PRO A 13 -14.49 -14.11 16.37
CA PRO A 13 -13.58 -15.11 16.96
C PRO A 13 -12.70 -15.77 15.89
N LYS A 14 -11.45 -16.06 16.25
CA LYS A 14 -10.44 -16.72 15.38
C LYS A 14 -10.14 -15.98 14.07
N TYR A 15 -10.46 -14.70 13.99
CA TYR A 15 -10.25 -13.86 12.81
C TYR A 15 -8.79 -13.42 12.72
N ARG A 16 -8.20 -13.54 11.54
CA ARG A 16 -6.79 -13.22 11.30
C ARG A 16 -6.66 -12.03 10.34
N VAL A 17 -6.00 -11.00 10.81
CA VAL A 17 -5.68 -9.81 10.03
C VAL A 17 -4.18 -9.78 9.78
N LEU A 18 -3.79 -9.57 8.54
CA LEU A 18 -2.40 -9.33 8.15
C LEU A 18 -2.21 -7.88 7.74
N PHE A 19 -1.16 -7.25 8.26
CA PHE A 19 -0.60 -6.01 7.74
C PHE A 19 0.66 -6.34 6.95
N VAL A 20 0.73 -5.88 5.71
CA VAL A 20 1.85 -6.13 4.81
C VAL A 20 2.32 -4.81 4.23
N THR A 21 3.60 -4.50 4.40
CA THR A 21 4.22 -3.27 3.91
C THR A 21 5.59 -3.58 3.29
N PRO A 22 6.12 -2.73 2.39
CA PRO A 22 7.46 -2.93 1.84
C PRO A 22 8.59 -2.67 2.85
N TYR A 23 8.32 -1.91 3.93
CA TYR A 23 9.35 -1.46 4.87
C TYR A 23 9.00 -1.78 6.31
N GLU A 24 9.99 -2.27 7.07
CA GLU A 24 9.80 -2.63 8.49
C GLU A 24 9.37 -1.44 9.37
N ASN A 25 9.90 -0.25 9.09
CA ASN A 25 9.51 0.94 9.84
C ASN A 25 8.01 1.23 9.77
N GLN A 26 7.35 0.92 8.66
CA GLN A 26 5.90 1.11 8.52
C GLN A 26 5.13 0.09 9.35
N VAL A 27 5.52 -1.19 9.33
CA VAL A 27 4.94 -2.20 10.22
C VAL A 27 5.07 -1.76 11.67
N ARG A 28 6.25 -1.27 12.06
CA ARG A 28 6.51 -0.76 13.41
C ARG A 28 5.57 0.37 13.78
N LEU A 29 5.38 1.36 12.91
CA LEU A 29 4.48 2.49 13.15
C LEU A 29 3.02 2.06 13.28
N ILE A 30 2.56 1.12 12.44
CA ILE A 30 1.22 0.54 12.53
C ILE A 30 1.05 -0.14 13.90
N PHE A 31 2.01 -0.96 14.32
CA PHE A 31 1.93 -1.67 15.59
C PHE A 31 2.07 -0.76 16.81
N MET A 32 2.84 0.31 16.72
CA MET A 32 2.85 1.36 17.75
C MET A 32 1.46 2.00 17.89
N ARG A 33 0.82 2.33 16.77
CA ARG A 33 -0.54 2.91 16.79
C ARG A 33 -1.58 1.93 17.31
N LEU A 34 -1.50 0.65 16.94
CA LEU A 34 -2.37 -0.39 17.51
C LEU A 34 -2.19 -0.50 19.03
N LYS A 35 -0.94 -0.49 19.49
CA LYS A 35 -0.62 -0.52 20.92
C LYS A 35 -1.23 0.68 21.67
N GLU A 36 -1.05 1.89 21.16
CA GLU A 36 -1.65 3.11 21.76
C GLU A 36 -3.18 2.99 21.90
N LEU A 37 -3.85 2.52 20.84
CA LEU A 37 -5.30 2.34 20.83
C LEU A 37 -5.76 1.30 21.87
N ILE A 38 -5.02 0.19 21.98
CA ILE A 38 -5.31 -0.87 22.95
C ILE A 38 -5.07 -0.38 24.37
N GLU A 39 -3.92 0.27 24.63
CA GLU A 39 -3.57 0.79 25.96
C GLU A 39 -4.51 1.92 26.42
N GLY A 40 -5.10 2.65 25.46
CA GLY A 40 -6.11 3.69 25.73
C GLY A 40 -7.52 3.16 26.04
N SER A 41 -7.75 1.84 25.99
CA SER A 41 -9.06 1.23 26.24
C SER A 41 -8.93 0.04 27.20
N GLU A 42 -9.50 0.17 28.41
CA GLU A 42 -9.48 -0.94 29.39
C GLU A 42 -10.12 -2.20 28.81
N LEU A 43 -11.22 -2.07 28.04
CA LEU A 43 -11.88 -3.21 27.41
C LEU A 43 -10.94 -3.95 26.45
N LEU A 44 -10.23 -3.25 25.58
CA LEU A 44 -9.31 -3.88 24.63
C LEU A 44 -8.11 -4.49 25.34
N LYS A 45 -7.58 -3.79 26.32
CA LYS A 45 -6.41 -4.21 27.10
C LYS A 45 -6.64 -5.52 27.87
N GLU A 46 -7.81 -5.68 28.46
CA GLU A 46 -8.20 -6.91 29.15
C GLU A 46 -8.31 -8.13 28.23
N GLU A 47 -8.62 -7.92 26.96
CA GLU A 47 -8.82 -9.00 25.98
C GLU A 47 -7.53 -9.44 25.28
N VAL A 48 -6.43 -8.68 25.39
CA VAL A 48 -5.14 -9.05 24.80
C VAL A 48 -4.44 -10.13 25.61
N VAL A 49 -4.12 -11.26 24.97
CA VAL A 49 -3.33 -12.36 25.54
C VAL A 49 -1.84 -12.15 25.31
N LYS A 50 -1.47 -11.65 24.14
CA LYS A 50 -0.08 -11.47 23.72
C LYS A 50 0.05 -10.27 22.81
N MET A 51 1.10 -9.48 23.04
CA MET A 51 1.53 -8.41 22.15
C MET A 51 3.05 -8.43 22.06
N THR A 52 3.58 -8.57 20.82
CA THR A 52 5.02 -8.61 20.55
C THR A 52 5.37 -7.76 19.34
N SER A 53 6.62 -7.28 19.29
CA SER A 53 7.19 -6.54 18.16
C SER A 53 8.22 -7.35 17.36
N ASN A 54 8.55 -8.56 17.80
CA ASN A 54 9.34 -9.51 17.03
C ASN A 54 8.93 -10.95 17.37
N PRO A 55 8.15 -11.62 16.51
CA PRO A 55 7.44 -11.05 15.35
C PRO A 55 6.36 -10.04 15.78
N TYR A 56 5.96 -9.18 14.87
CA TYR A 56 4.84 -8.25 15.07
C TYR A 56 3.53 -9.02 15.18
N GLN A 57 2.99 -9.10 16.37
CA GLN A 57 1.79 -9.91 16.64
C GLN A 57 0.99 -9.38 17.83
N ILE A 58 -0.33 -9.34 17.68
CA ILE A 58 -1.32 -9.13 18.73
C ILE A 58 -2.27 -10.32 18.71
N VAL A 59 -2.48 -10.96 19.85
CA VAL A 59 -3.37 -12.12 19.98
C VAL A 59 -4.42 -11.82 21.04
N TRP A 60 -5.67 -12.14 20.74
CA TRP A 60 -6.83 -11.90 21.57
C TRP A 60 -7.32 -13.18 22.27
N LYS A 61 -8.02 -13.06 23.40
CA LYS A 61 -8.65 -14.19 24.11
C LYS A 61 -9.61 -15.00 23.23
N ASN A 62 -10.31 -14.33 22.27
CA ASN A 62 -11.21 -14.98 21.34
C ASN A 62 -10.50 -15.81 20.25
N GLY A 63 -9.17 -15.90 20.29
CA GLY A 63 -8.32 -16.65 19.35
C GLY A 63 -8.01 -15.91 18.07
N SER A 64 -8.44 -14.64 17.91
CA SER A 64 -8.11 -13.78 16.77
C SER A 64 -6.69 -13.23 16.88
N ALA A 65 -6.11 -12.81 15.77
CA ALA A 65 -4.78 -12.25 15.76
C ALA A 65 -4.62 -11.16 14.68
N ILE A 66 -3.77 -10.16 14.99
CA ILE A 66 -3.23 -9.20 14.04
C ILE A 66 -1.74 -9.52 13.90
N MET A 67 -1.26 -9.64 12.69
CA MET A 67 0.14 -9.94 12.38
C MET A 67 0.70 -8.95 11.36
N GLY A 68 1.98 -8.60 11.50
CA GLY A 68 2.68 -7.65 10.62
C GLY A 68 3.83 -8.31 9.88
N PHE A 69 3.94 -8.03 8.58
CA PHE A 69 4.96 -8.58 7.70
C PHE A 69 5.54 -7.50 6.78
N THR A 70 6.78 -7.71 6.38
CA THR A 70 7.43 -6.90 5.32
C THR A 70 7.69 -7.74 4.09
N THR A 71 7.59 -7.13 2.91
CA THR A 71 7.94 -7.76 1.64
C THR A 71 9.34 -7.39 1.17
N GLY A 72 9.96 -6.34 1.71
CA GLY A 72 11.24 -5.80 1.25
C GLY A 72 12.43 -6.73 1.45
N ALA A 73 13.42 -6.59 0.58
CA ALA A 73 14.67 -7.37 0.57
C ALA A 73 15.51 -7.23 1.86
N SER A 74 15.30 -6.17 2.65
CA SER A 74 15.97 -5.95 3.94
C SER A 74 15.59 -6.96 5.01
N SER A 75 14.49 -7.68 4.85
CA SER A 75 14.07 -8.78 5.75
C SER A 75 14.81 -10.09 5.48
N GLY A 76 15.68 -10.15 4.47
CA GLY A 76 16.44 -11.34 4.08
C GLY A 76 15.62 -12.49 3.49
N SER A 77 14.30 -12.38 3.47
CA SER A 77 13.39 -13.45 3.07
C SER A 77 12.42 -13.06 1.94
N GLY A 78 12.35 -11.76 1.53
CA GLY A 78 11.31 -11.30 0.58
C GLY A 78 9.94 -11.85 1.01
N GLY A 79 8.92 -11.83 0.25
CA GLY A 79 7.59 -12.37 0.63
C GLY A 79 7.55 -13.82 1.20
N ALA A 80 8.69 -14.47 1.43
CA ALA A 80 8.77 -15.84 1.95
C ALA A 80 8.21 -15.99 3.39
N SER A 81 8.33 -14.96 4.24
CA SER A 81 7.80 -14.98 5.60
C SER A 81 6.27 -14.96 5.67
N ILE A 82 5.62 -14.52 4.60
CA ILE A 82 4.16 -14.41 4.48
C ILE A 82 3.57 -15.71 3.94
N ARG A 83 4.34 -16.49 3.19
CA ARG A 83 3.87 -17.74 2.59
C ARG A 83 3.42 -18.73 3.66
N GLY A 84 2.27 -19.34 3.44
CA GLY A 84 1.67 -20.28 4.40
C GLY A 84 0.93 -19.63 5.57
N GLN A 85 0.84 -18.28 5.61
CA GLN A 85 -0.04 -17.61 6.56
C GLN A 85 -1.49 -17.74 6.10
N LYS A 86 -2.39 -17.83 7.08
CA LYS A 86 -3.84 -17.77 6.84
C LYS A 86 -4.34 -16.39 7.21
N ALA A 87 -5.20 -15.83 6.39
CA ALA A 87 -5.81 -14.53 6.61
C ALA A 87 -7.32 -14.58 6.38
N ASP A 88 -8.05 -13.74 7.09
CA ASP A 88 -9.43 -13.40 6.81
C ASP A 88 -9.52 -11.98 6.24
N TYR A 89 -8.51 -11.14 6.52
CA TYR A 89 -8.37 -9.81 5.95
C TYR A 89 -6.90 -9.42 5.81
N ILE A 90 -6.55 -8.76 4.72
CA ILE A 90 -5.18 -8.31 4.42
C ILE A 90 -5.20 -6.81 4.16
N TYR A 91 -4.43 -6.05 4.92
CA TYR A 91 -4.09 -4.67 4.64
C TYR A 91 -2.70 -4.63 4.00
N MET A 92 -2.63 -4.15 2.78
CA MET A 92 -1.38 -3.88 2.09
C MET A 92 -1.19 -2.37 2.02
N ASP A 93 -0.17 -1.87 2.70
CA ASP A 93 0.15 -0.44 2.75
C ASP A 93 1.40 -0.14 1.91
N GLU A 94 1.44 1.03 1.29
CA GLU A 94 2.48 1.46 0.36
C GLU A 94 2.68 0.50 -0.83
N VAL A 95 1.57 0.05 -1.40
CA VAL A 95 1.55 -0.99 -2.45
C VAL A 95 2.31 -0.55 -3.70
N ASP A 96 2.32 0.74 -4.04
CA ASP A 96 3.04 1.26 -5.22
C ASP A 96 4.56 1.09 -5.11
N TYR A 97 5.07 0.88 -3.89
CA TYR A 97 6.48 0.60 -3.61
C TYR A 97 6.81 -0.90 -3.54
N MET A 98 5.82 -1.78 -3.58
CA MET A 98 6.04 -3.22 -3.62
C MET A 98 6.49 -3.67 -5.00
N THR A 99 7.25 -4.78 -5.06
CA THR A 99 7.50 -5.46 -6.33
C THR A 99 6.25 -6.23 -6.78
N GLU A 100 6.11 -6.47 -8.09
CA GLU A 100 5.00 -7.30 -8.61
C GLU A 100 5.02 -8.70 -7.99
N ALA A 101 6.20 -9.30 -7.83
CA ALA A 101 6.35 -10.63 -7.24
C ALA A 101 5.90 -10.67 -5.76
N ASP A 102 6.13 -9.59 -5.00
CA ASP A 102 5.65 -9.46 -3.63
C ASP A 102 4.13 -9.32 -3.59
N PHE A 103 3.58 -8.45 -4.45
CA PHE A 103 2.13 -8.29 -4.58
C PHE A 103 1.45 -9.63 -4.92
N ASP A 104 1.96 -10.35 -5.91
CA ASP A 104 1.44 -11.66 -6.32
C ASP A 104 1.54 -12.68 -5.18
N THR A 105 2.63 -12.67 -4.42
CA THR A 105 2.80 -13.56 -3.26
C THR A 105 1.76 -13.29 -2.18
N VAL A 106 1.48 -12.03 -1.87
CA VAL A 106 0.48 -11.67 -0.85
C VAL A 106 -0.93 -11.97 -1.33
N THR A 107 -1.25 -11.67 -2.58
CA THR A 107 -2.58 -11.92 -3.13
C THR A 107 -2.90 -13.40 -3.29
N THR A 108 -1.88 -14.27 -3.46
CA THR A 108 -2.09 -15.73 -3.47
C THR A 108 -2.59 -16.30 -2.13
N ILE A 109 -2.36 -15.61 -1.01
CA ILE A 109 -2.96 -15.99 0.28
C ILE A 109 -4.49 -15.92 0.22
N ALA A 110 -5.02 -14.93 -0.51
CA ALA A 110 -6.47 -14.78 -0.72
C ALA A 110 -7.05 -15.84 -1.67
N ALA A 111 -6.22 -16.59 -2.41
CA ALA A 111 -6.69 -17.65 -3.30
C ALA A 111 -7.20 -18.89 -2.54
N GLU A 112 -6.90 -19.05 -1.25
CA GLU A 112 -7.39 -20.16 -0.44
C GLU A 112 -8.91 -20.08 -0.18
N ARG A 113 -9.48 -18.86 -0.18
CA ARG A 113 -10.90 -18.61 0.14
C ARG A 113 -11.41 -17.38 -0.63
N SER A 114 -12.61 -17.45 -1.14
CA SER A 114 -13.24 -16.36 -1.92
C SER A 114 -13.74 -15.18 -1.08
N ASP A 115 -13.74 -15.29 0.25
CA ASP A 115 -14.28 -14.29 1.19
C ASP A 115 -13.20 -13.50 1.93
N ILE A 116 -11.92 -13.64 1.54
CA ILE A 116 -10.83 -12.86 2.12
C ILE A 116 -10.90 -11.42 1.61
N GLY A 117 -11.00 -10.46 2.55
CA GLY A 117 -10.95 -9.04 2.22
C GLY A 117 -9.51 -8.58 1.98
N ILE A 118 -9.30 -7.77 0.94
CA ILE A 118 -8.01 -7.11 0.67
C ILE A 118 -8.24 -5.61 0.60
N PHE A 119 -7.46 -4.87 1.36
CA PHE A 119 -7.40 -3.42 1.33
C PHE A 119 -6.02 -2.97 0.88
N LEU A 120 -5.96 -2.11 -0.14
CA LEU A 120 -4.74 -1.55 -0.68
C LEU A 120 -4.68 -0.06 -0.37
N SER A 121 -3.54 0.44 0.08
CA SER A 121 -3.27 1.87 0.24
C SER A 121 -1.89 2.22 -0.27
N SER A 122 -1.75 3.36 -0.90
CA SER A 122 -0.47 3.94 -1.30
C SER A 122 -0.62 5.37 -1.79
N THR A 123 0.48 6.11 -1.80
CA THR A 123 0.65 7.31 -2.61
C THR A 123 1.12 6.89 -4.01
N PRO A 124 0.50 7.37 -5.09
CA PRO A 124 0.95 7.07 -6.45
C PRO A 124 2.35 7.62 -6.73
N THR A 125 3.19 6.87 -7.45
CA THR A 125 4.58 7.26 -7.76
C THR A 125 4.84 7.50 -9.25
N GLY A 126 3.82 7.54 -10.09
CA GLY A 126 3.99 7.60 -11.54
C GLY A 126 4.33 6.24 -12.19
N ARG A 127 4.58 5.20 -11.40
CA ARG A 127 4.76 3.83 -11.91
C ARG A 127 3.44 3.27 -12.42
N ARG A 128 3.53 2.36 -13.39
CA ARG A 128 2.39 1.56 -13.85
C ARG A 128 2.45 0.17 -13.20
N SER A 129 2.47 0.21 -11.85
CA SER A 129 2.58 -0.94 -10.96
C SER A 129 1.26 -1.70 -10.81
N LYS A 130 1.26 -2.75 -9.98
CA LYS A 130 0.03 -3.45 -9.59
C LYS A 130 -0.96 -2.56 -8.83
N PHE A 131 -0.48 -1.52 -8.13
CA PHE A 131 -1.35 -0.53 -7.50
C PHE A 131 -2.09 0.31 -8.55
N TYR A 132 -1.36 0.77 -9.58
CA TYR A 132 -1.99 1.46 -10.72
C TYR A 132 -3.04 0.58 -11.41
N GLU A 133 -2.72 -0.70 -11.66
CA GLU A 133 -3.67 -1.65 -12.23
C GLU A 133 -4.90 -1.82 -11.34
N ALA A 134 -4.72 -1.95 -10.01
CA ALA A 134 -5.83 -2.09 -9.07
C ALA A 134 -6.77 -0.88 -9.07
N CYS A 135 -6.23 0.34 -9.21
CA CYS A 135 -7.03 1.56 -9.29
C CYS A 135 -7.73 1.75 -10.65
N THR A 136 -7.10 1.34 -11.76
CA THR A 136 -7.60 1.67 -13.11
C THR A 136 -8.31 0.52 -13.81
N ASN A 137 -7.96 -0.73 -13.50
CA ASN A 137 -8.52 -1.92 -14.14
C ASN A 137 -9.68 -2.50 -13.34
N LYS A 138 -10.90 -2.14 -13.72
CA LYS A 138 -12.13 -2.62 -13.06
C LYS A 138 -12.26 -4.16 -13.02
N LYS A 139 -11.55 -4.90 -13.90
CA LYS A 139 -11.56 -6.37 -13.88
C LYS A 139 -10.87 -6.96 -12.65
N MET A 140 -10.02 -6.19 -11.97
CA MET A 140 -9.40 -6.61 -10.71
C MET A 140 -10.38 -6.61 -9.52
N GLY A 141 -11.56 -6.00 -9.66
CA GLY A 141 -12.64 -6.06 -8.68
C GLY A 141 -12.47 -5.15 -7.46
N TYR A 142 -11.48 -4.26 -7.45
CA TYR A 142 -11.30 -3.29 -6.37
C TYR A 142 -12.26 -2.10 -6.52
N THR A 143 -12.72 -1.59 -5.36
CA THR A 143 -13.40 -0.30 -5.29
C THR A 143 -12.36 0.76 -4.94
N GLU A 144 -12.23 1.77 -5.79
CA GLU A 144 -11.31 2.87 -5.58
C GLU A 144 -11.88 3.91 -4.62
N HIS A 145 -11.03 4.37 -3.70
CA HIS A 145 -11.27 5.51 -2.83
C HIS A 145 -10.13 6.50 -3.05
N PHE A 146 -10.44 7.65 -3.62
CA PHE A 146 -9.47 8.68 -4.00
C PHE A 146 -9.57 9.89 -3.05
N HIS A 147 -8.48 10.22 -2.38
CA HIS A 147 -8.43 11.28 -1.38
C HIS A 147 -7.14 12.12 -1.50
N PRO A 148 -7.14 13.17 -2.35
CA PRO A 148 -6.01 14.09 -2.41
C PRO A 148 -5.89 14.90 -1.12
N SER A 149 -4.69 15.40 -0.82
CA SER A 149 -4.43 16.22 0.38
C SER A 149 -5.29 17.48 0.43
N THR A 150 -5.72 17.98 -0.73
CA THR A 150 -6.64 19.12 -0.86
C THR A 150 -8.05 18.86 -0.30
N HIS A 151 -8.43 17.60 -0.04
CA HIS A 151 -9.67 17.25 0.65
C HIS A 151 -9.58 17.42 2.18
N ASN A 152 -8.39 17.70 2.72
CA ASN A 152 -8.24 17.98 4.15
C ASN A 152 -9.00 19.26 4.51
N PRO A 153 -9.91 19.26 5.49
CA PRO A 153 -10.65 20.46 5.91
C PRO A 153 -9.76 21.62 6.35
N ASN A 154 -8.52 21.35 6.74
CA ASN A 154 -7.53 22.37 7.12
C ASN A 154 -6.66 22.84 5.96
N TRP A 155 -6.90 22.37 4.73
CA TRP A 155 -6.17 22.80 3.55
C TRP A 155 -6.56 24.24 3.19
N ASP A 156 -5.58 25.12 3.00
CA ASP A 156 -5.79 26.53 2.67
C ASP A 156 -4.84 26.98 1.52
N GLU A 157 -5.06 28.19 1.04
CA GLU A 157 -4.26 28.79 -0.05
C GLU A 157 -2.77 28.95 0.34
N ARG A 158 -2.48 29.12 1.63
CA ARG A 158 -1.11 29.26 2.12
C ARG A 158 -0.39 27.90 2.02
N MET A 159 -1.03 26.83 2.45
CA MET A 159 -0.49 25.47 2.33
C MET A 159 -0.29 25.11 0.87
N GLU A 160 -1.25 25.44 0.01
CA GLU A 160 -1.16 25.24 -1.43
C GLU A 160 0.08 25.93 -2.02
N ALA A 161 0.30 27.21 -1.71
CA ALA A 161 1.45 27.97 -2.18
C ALA A 161 2.78 27.42 -1.65
N GLU A 162 2.82 27.05 -0.36
CA GLU A 162 4.00 26.46 0.26
C GLU A 162 4.42 25.13 -0.40
N PHE A 163 3.48 24.21 -0.61
CA PHE A 163 3.78 22.92 -1.23
C PHE A 163 4.16 23.05 -2.71
N ARG A 164 3.51 23.96 -3.44
CA ARG A 164 3.89 24.23 -4.82
C ARG A 164 5.29 24.85 -4.96
N ALA A 165 5.73 25.60 -3.98
CA ALA A 165 7.07 26.18 -3.96
C ALA A 165 8.15 25.16 -3.56
N GLN A 166 7.82 24.17 -2.73
CA GLN A 166 8.76 23.20 -2.17
C GLN A 166 8.90 21.94 -3.04
N LEU A 167 7.83 21.48 -3.65
CA LEU A 167 7.80 20.26 -4.43
C LEU A 167 8.09 20.50 -5.90
N THR A 168 8.68 19.50 -6.54
CA THR A 168 8.71 19.47 -8.01
C THR A 168 7.29 19.34 -8.56
N PRO A 169 7.00 19.77 -9.81
CA PRO A 169 5.68 19.59 -10.40
C PRO A 169 5.17 18.13 -10.33
N SER A 170 6.02 17.17 -10.61
CA SER A 170 5.66 15.75 -10.51
C SER A 170 5.44 15.31 -9.06
N GLY A 171 6.29 15.75 -8.12
CA GLY A 171 6.11 15.50 -6.69
C GLY A 171 4.79 16.06 -6.16
N TYR A 172 4.39 17.25 -6.61
CA TYR A 172 3.11 17.84 -6.23
C TYR A 172 1.92 16.98 -6.73
N VAL A 173 1.99 16.50 -7.97
CA VAL A 173 0.97 15.63 -8.56
C VAL A 173 0.82 14.33 -7.74
N HIS A 174 1.93 13.71 -7.36
CA HIS A 174 1.91 12.43 -6.63
C HIS A 174 1.54 12.61 -5.16
N GLU A 175 2.23 13.49 -4.44
CA GLU A 175 2.13 13.59 -2.98
C GLU A 175 0.92 14.41 -2.51
N ILE A 176 0.50 15.42 -3.30
CA ILE A 176 -0.59 16.32 -2.91
C ILE A 176 -1.88 15.96 -3.61
N LEU A 177 -1.84 15.78 -4.94
CA LEU A 177 -3.03 15.47 -5.71
C LEU A 177 -3.38 13.98 -5.70
N ALA A 178 -2.50 13.12 -5.20
CA ALA A 178 -2.66 11.66 -5.19
C ALA A 178 -2.91 11.07 -6.58
N GLU A 179 -2.37 11.68 -7.62
CA GLU A 179 -2.53 11.27 -9.01
C GLU A 179 -1.31 10.49 -9.51
N PHE A 180 -1.51 9.52 -10.39
CA PHE A 180 -0.41 8.77 -10.99
C PHE A 180 0.43 9.62 -11.95
N GLY A 181 -0.08 10.76 -12.44
CA GLY A 181 0.64 11.66 -13.33
C GLY A 181 1.08 10.99 -14.64
N ALA A 182 2.08 11.59 -15.30
CA ALA A 182 2.74 10.99 -16.45
C ALA A 182 3.57 9.76 -16.02
N GLN A 183 3.65 8.76 -16.89
CA GLN A 183 4.45 7.56 -16.60
C GLN A 183 5.94 7.94 -16.51
N ASP A 184 6.56 7.63 -15.38
CA ASP A 184 8.01 7.74 -15.19
C ASP A 184 8.70 6.62 -15.98
N THR A 185 9.03 6.90 -17.24
CA THR A 185 9.73 5.97 -18.13
C THR A 185 11.18 6.40 -18.32
N GLY A 186 12.05 6.00 -17.37
CA GLY A 186 13.49 6.11 -17.55
C GLY A 186 14.02 7.52 -17.79
N VAL A 187 15.21 7.62 -18.41
CA VAL A 187 15.92 8.89 -18.70
C VAL A 187 15.17 9.78 -19.69
N PHE A 188 14.27 9.22 -20.50
CA PHE A 188 13.52 9.94 -21.52
C PHE A 188 12.02 9.93 -21.20
N ASN A 189 11.40 11.10 -21.24
CA ASN A 189 9.94 11.24 -21.13
C ASN A 189 9.28 10.54 -22.33
N LYS A 190 8.42 9.57 -22.08
CA LYS A 190 7.77 8.75 -23.12
C LYS A 190 7.01 9.61 -24.13
N ASP A 191 6.26 10.62 -23.67
CA ASP A 191 5.48 11.48 -24.55
C ASP A 191 6.39 12.26 -25.52
N LYS A 192 7.59 12.67 -25.06
CA LYS A 192 8.60 13.31 -25.91
C LYS A 192 9.24 12.32 -26.88
N VAL A 193 9.44 11.07 -26.48
CA VAL A 193 9.94 10.00 -27.35
C VAL A 193 8.89 9.68 -28.41
N ASP A 194 7.64 9.47 -28.00
CA ASP A 194 6.53 9.18 -28.92
C ASP A 194 6.31 10.35 -29.90
N LEU A 195 6.38 11.59 -29.42
CA LEU A 195 6.31 12.77 -30.27
C LEU A 195 7.47 12.84 -31.27
N ALA A 196 8.67 12.51 -30.83
CA ALA A 196 9.86 12.47 -31.69
C ALA A 196 9.80 11.35 -32.74
N THR A 197 9.18 10.21 -32.40
CA THR A 197 9.06 9.05 -33.32
C THR A 197 7.89 9.20 -34.30
N THR A 198 6.82 9.92 -33.95
CA THR A 198 5.65 10.10 -34.82
C THR A 198 5.81 11.21 -35.86
N HIS A 199 6.76 12.13 -35.68
CA HIS A 199 6.96 13.28 -36.56
C HIS A 199 8.16 13.17 -37.52
N HIS A 200 8.92 12.09 -37.50
CA HIS A 200 10.05 11.90 -38.38
C HIS A 200 9.81 10.69 -39.29
N ASN A 201 9.64 10.97 -40.59
CA ASN A 201 9.83 9.96 -41.63
C ASN A 201 11.33 9.73 -41.78
N TYR A 202 11.84 8.67 -41.15
CA TYR A 202 13.19 8.21 -41.42
C TYR A 202 13.18 7.46 -42.77
N GLU A 203 13.64 8.12 -43.80
CA GLU A 203 14.05 7.41 -45.01
C GLU A 203 15.41 6.79 -44.75
N TYR A 204 15.44 5.46 -44.62
CA TYR A 204 16.71 4.72 -44.65
C TYR A 204 17.24 4.74 -46.07
N GLU A 205 18.25 5.56 -46.33
CA GLU A 205 19.11 5.33 -47.52
C GLU A 205 19.88 4.05 -47.24
N GLU A 206 19.61 3.00 -48.03
CA GLU A 206 20.46 1.83 -48.09
C GLU A 206 21.85 2.27 -48.54
N LEU A 207 22.82 2.24 -47.64
CA LEU A 207 24.23 2.39 -47.96
C LEU A 207 24.62 1.14 -48.80
N ARG A 208 24.74 1.37 -50.13
CA ARG A 208 25.31 0.40 -51.08
C ARG A 208 26.83 0.35 -50.95
#